data_e1d6b5ec3f85391744fd021e9c358157
#
_entry.id   e1d6b5ec3f85391744fd021e9c358157
#
_cell.length_a   1.000
_cell.length_b   1.000
_cell.length_c   1.000
_cell.angle_alpha   90.00
_cell.angle_beta   90.00
_cell.angle_gamma   90.00
#
_symmetry.space_group_name_H-M   'P 1'
#
loop_
_entity.id
_entity.type
_entity.pdbx_description
1 polymer ?
#
loop_
_entity_poly.entity_id
_entity_poly.type
_entity_poly.pdbx_seq_one_letter_code
_entity_poly.pdbx_strand_id
1 'polypeptide(L)'
;MAWLPRSFLCGTLLGLLCLTAPGLAVEVKVPTEPLSMPVGNTAELICSYSTSVGSNFALEWSFVQPGKPISASKPILYFTNGHLYPTGSKAERASLLQNPPTGGVATLKLSDVRPSDTGTYLCHVNNPPDFYTNGLGLINLTVLVPPSRPSCSQSGSAFVGGSAALRCSSAQGAPKPVYTWARLGSFPTPSPGSVVQDEVSGQLILTNLSLTSSGTYRCVATNQMGTASCELTLSVIGSRKRGRRPPRRCMGVVTCVRGPAGARTSSPPEPGPRPSH
;
A
#
# COMPACT_ATOMS: atom_id res chain seq x y z
N MET A 1 0.25 89.79 36.64
CA MET A 1 1.67 89.60 36.93
C MET A 1 1.82 88.42 37.80
N ALA A 2 2.13 87.28 37.25
CA ALA A 2 2.37 86.08 38.04
C ALA A 2 3.36 85.22 37.29
N TRP A 3 4.44 84.91 37.89
CA TRP A 3 5.55 84.17 37.39
C TRP A 3 5.34 82.65 37.74
N LEU A 4 5.46 81.78 36.74
CA LEU A 4 5.56 80.35 36.90
C LEU A 4 7.04 79.94 36.93
N PRO A 5 7.46 79.01 37.78
CA PRO A 5 8.69 78.25 37.59
C PRO A 5 8.44 76.95 36.92
N ARG A 6 9.10 76.69 35.80
CA ARG A 6 9.21 75.42 35.12
C ARG A 6 10.11 74.47 35.93
N SER A 7 9.50 73.39 36.48
CA SER A 7 10.24 72.26 37.01
C SER A 7 10.53 71.31 35.88
N PHE A 8 11.78 71.16 35.52
CA PHE A 8 12.23 70.06 34.64
C PHE A 8 12.24 68.79 35.44
N LEU A 9 11.30 67.88 35.15
CA LEU A 9 11.37 66.48 35.56
C LEU A 9 12.27 65.76 34.56
N CYS A 10 13.48 65.46 34.99
CA CYS A 10 14.38 64.52 34.34
C CYS A 10 13.82 63.13 34.50
N GLY A 11 13.10 62.65 33.47
CA GLY A 11 12.63 61.27 33.38
C GLY A 11 13.80 60.35 33.04
N THR A 12 14.29 59.59 33.99
CA THR A 12 15.23 58.51 33.76
C THR A 12 14.49 57.38 33.03
N LEU A 13 14.76 57.25 31.74
CA LEU A 13 14.42 56.09 30.95
C LEU A 13 15.25 54.90 31.49
N LEU A 14 14.72 54.18 32.46
CA LEU A 14 15.15 52.79 32.70
C LEU A 14 14.68 51.96 31.50
N GLY A 15 15.56 51.83 30.51
CA GLY A 15 15.41 50.82 29.49
C GLY A 15 15.41 49.42 30.12
N LEU A 16 14.22 48.84 30.29
CA LEU A 16 14.07 47.45 30.58
C LEU A 16 14.64 46.68 29.38
N LEU A 17 15.95 46.37 29.45
CA LEU A 17 16.49 45.29 28.61
C LEU A 17 15.77 44.00 29.04
N CYS A 18 14.69 43.67 28.33
CA CYS A 18 14.11 42.37 28.36
C CYS A 18 15.15 41.44 27.71
N LEU A 19 16.08 40.93 28.53
CA LEU A 19 16.92 39.80 28.15
C LEU A 19 15.96 38.65 28.00
N THR A 20 15.48 38.45 26.77
CA THR A 20 14.85 37.19 26.41
C THR A 20 15.92 36.13 26.58
N ALA A 21 15.95 35.50 27.74
CA ALA A 21 16.72 34.28 27.91
C ALA A 21 16.31 33.33 26.76
N PRO A 22 17.26 32.77 26.02
CA PRO A 22 16.91 31.73 25.05
C PRO A 22 16.10 30.69 25.82
N GLY A 23 14.83 30.51 25.42
CA GLY A 23 13.95 29.56 26.10
C GLY A 23 14.61 28.19 26.10
N LEU A 24 14.67 27.59 27.26
CA LEU A 24 15.09 26.20 27.46
C LEU A 24 14.10 25.34 26.69
N ALA A 25 14.48 24.79 25.55
CA ALA A 25 13.61 24.00 24.68
C ALA A 25 14.37 22.84 24.09
N VAL A 26 13.78 21.65 24.11
CA VAL A 26 14.27 20.54 23.31
C VAL A 26 13.93 20.81 21.85
N GLU A 27 14.92 20.86 20.99
CA GLU A 27 14.73 20.93 19.54
C GLU A 27 15.06 19.57 18.93
N VAL A 28 14.11 18.99 18.19
CA VAL A 28 14.29 17.74 17.45
C VAL A 28 14.33 18.04 15.96
N LYS A 29 15.35 17.51 15.27
CA LYS A 29 15.53 17.64 13.82
C LYS A 29 15.53 16.28 13.16
N VAL A 30 14.70 16.13 12.14
CA VAL A 30 14.60 14.95 11.29
C VAL A 30 14.67 15.38 9.82
N PRO A 31 15.03 14.47 8.89
CA PRO A 31 14.99 14.75 7.46
C PRO A 31 13.57 15.12 6.99
N THR A 32 13.47 16.06 6.07
CA THR A 32 12.20 16.46 5.44
C THR A 32 11.73 15.48 4.40
N GLU A 33 12.67 14.76 3.76
CA GLU A 33 12.37 13.79 2.71
C GLU A 33 11.99 12.42 3.32
N PRO A 34 10.98 11.76 2.76
CA PRO A 34 10.61 10.41 3.19
C PRO A 34 11.74 9.42 2.86
N LEU A 35 11.98 8.49 3.79
CA LEU A 35 12.96 7.43 3.62
C LEU A 35 12.37 6.26 2.85
N SER A 36 13.06 5.80 1.81
CA SER A 36 12.73 4.57 1.09
C SER A 36 13.83 3.54 1.25
N MET A 37 13.46 2.30 1.61
CA MET A 37 14.42 1.24 1.90
C MET A 37 13.98 -0.10 1.29
N PRO A 38 14.85 -0.81 0.56
CA PRO A 38 14.56 -2.16 0.10
C PRO A 38 14.28 -3.13 1.26
N VAL A 39 13.33 -4.02 1.07
CA VAL A 39 13.01 -5.09 2.04
C VAL A 39 14.27 -5.90 2.40
N GLY A 40 14.41 -6.26 3.67
CA GLY A 40 15.57 -7.00 4.20
C GLY A 40 16.76 -6.14 4.57
N ASN A 41 16.84 -4.89 4.14
CA ASN A 41 17.93 -3.98 4.49
C ASN A 41 17.78 -3.41 5.90
N THR A 42 18.78 -2.64 6.34
CA THR A 42 18.72 -1.88 7.59
C THR A 42 18.37 -0.43 7.27
N ALA A 43 17.32 0.08 7.92
CA ALA A 43 16.94 1.48 7.84
C ALA A 43 17.52 2.26 9.03
N GLU A 44 18.11 3.42 8.75
CA GLU A 44 18.53 4.40 9.74
C GLU A 44 17.60 5.60 9.69
N LEU A 45 16.74 5.73 10.69
CA LEU A 45 15.80 6.83 10.81
C LEU A 45 16.49 7.93 11.60
N ILE A 46 17.02 8.90 10.87
CA ILE A 46 17.88 9.95 11.42
C ILE A 46 17.06 10.88 12.28
N CYS A 47 17.41 10.95 13.57
CA CYS A 47 16.86 11.90 14.52
C CYS A 47 18.02 12.53 15.30
N SER A 48 18.13 13.85 15.24
CA SER A 48 19.05 14.60 16.06
C SER A 48 18.29 15.54 17.01
N TYR A 49 18.87 15.83 18.14
CA TYR A 49 18.27 16.72 19.11
C TYR A 49 19.29 17.67 19.73
N SER A 50 18.83 18.81 20.20
CA SER A 50 19.58 19.72 21.05
C SER A 50 18.77 20.03 22.30
N THR A 51 19.42 20.16 23.44
CA THR A 51 18.84 20.49 24.73
C THR A 51 19.85 21.28 25.55
N SER A 52 19.37 22.19 26.38
CA SER A 52 20.21 23.02 27.24
C SER A 52 20.53 22.37 28.59
N VAL A 53 19.83 21.27 28.95
CA VAL A 53 19.91 20.62 30.26
C VAL A 53 20.26 19.14 30.08
N GLY A 54 21.11 18.60 30.94
CA GLY A 54 21.77 17.30 30.69
C GLY A 54 21.39 16.12 31.59
N SER A 55 20.35 16.19 32.46
CA SER A 55 20.26 15.19 33.56
C SER A 55 19.09 14.22 33.52
N ASN A 56 17.98 14.52 32.87
CA ASN A 56 16.76 13.69 32.93
C ASN A 56 16.24 13.32 31.53
N PHE A 57 17.14 13.02 30.62
CA PHE A 57 16.85 12.69 29.24
C PHE A 57 16.06 11.40 29.10
N ALA A 58 14.97 11.45 28.36
CA ALA A 58 14.20 10.30 27.91
C ALA A 58 13.95 10.39 26.41
N LEU A 59 14.07 9.27 25.73
CA LEU A 59 13.80 9.13 24.29
C LEU A 59 12.76 8.05 24.10
N GLU A 60 11.74 8.36 23.29
CA GLU A 60 10.77 7.38 22.82
C GLU A 60 10.76 7.34 21.29
N TRP A 61 10.86 6.16 20.74
CA TRP A 61 10.51 5.87 19.37
C TRP A 61 9.17 5.15 19.30
N SER A 62 8.24 5.71 18.52
CA SER A 62 6.92 5.13 18.30
C SER A 62 6.66 4.94 16.81
N PHE A 63 5.72 4.07 16.47
CA PHE A 63 5.34 3.73 15.11
C PHE A 63 3.83 3.80 14.92
N VAL A 64 3.39 4.36 13.80
CA VAL A 64 2.00 4.35 13.36
C VAL A 64 1.90 3.84 11.92
N GLN A 65 0.92 2.98 11.69
CA GLN A 65 0.65 2.42 10.36
C GLN A 65 0.10 3.49 9.40
N PRO A 66 0.31 3.32 8.08
CA PRO A 66 -0.25 4.22 7.08
C PRO A 66 -1.77 4.39 7.22
N GLY A 67 -2.24 5.63 7.07
CA GLY A 67 -3.67 5.95 7.17
C GLY A 67 -4.26 5.95 8.57
N LYS A 68 -3.44 5.73 9.62
CA LYS A 68 -3.86 5.89 11.02
C LYS A 68 -3.42 7.25 11.56
N PRO A 69 -4.17 7.84 12.49
CA PRO A 69 -3.78 9.10 13.13
C PRO A 69 -2.55 8.87 14.03
N ILE A 70 -1.77 9.93 14.23
CA ILE A 70 -0.56 9.90 15.09
C ILE A 70 -0.87 9.44 16.51
N SER A 71 -2.06 9.76 17.02
CA SER A 71 -2.53 9.31 18.34
C SER A 71 -2.67 7.79 18.49
N ALA A 72 -2.67 7.05 17.38
CA ALA A 72 -2.68 5.58 17.37
C ALA A 72 -1.28 4.97 17.32
N SER A 73 -0.23 5.78 17.46
CA SER A 73 1.15 5.30 17.50
C SER A 73 1.38 4.35 18.67
N LYS A 74 2.27 3.39 18.46
CA LYS A 74 2.67 2.42 19.48
C LYS A 74 4.17 2.54 19.73
N PRO A 75 4.62 2.53 20.99
CA PRO A 75 6.04 2.53 21.31
C PRO A 75 6.73 1.30 20.74
N ILE A 76 7.95 1.49 20.25
CA ILE A 76 8.83 0.42 19.75
C ILE A 76 10.17 0.38 20.48
N LEU A 77 10.57 1.50 21.08
CA LEU A 77 11.82 1.61 21.81
C LEU A 77 11.74 2.78 22.79
N TYR A 78 12.20 2.53 23.99
CA TYR A 78 12.34 3.52 25.06
C TYR A 78 13.78 3.58 25.55
N PHE A 79 14.28 4.79 25.80
CA PHE A 79 15.51 4.99 26.56
C PHE A 79 15.24 5.94 27.72
N THR A 80 15.53 5.51 28.92
CA THR A 80 15.39 6.31 30.16
C THR A 80 16.31 5.77 31.26
N ASN A 81 16.77 6.64 32.15
CA ASN A 81 17.66 6.27 33.27
C ASN A 81 18.89 5.47 32.82
N GLY A 82 19.46 5.78 31.66
CA GLY A 82 20.64 5.10 31.12
C GLY A 82 20.39 3.72 30.51
N HIS A 83 19.14 3.27 30.44
CA HIS A 83 18.77 1.94 29.92
C HIS A 83 17.87 2.03 28.68
N LEU A 84 18.06 1.07 27.77
CA LEU A 84 17.29 0.92 26.55
C LEU A 84 16.29 -0.23 26.69
N TYR A 85 15.02 0.05 26.34
CA TYR A 85 13.90 -0.88 26.42
C TYR A 85 13.19 -1.00 25.06
N PRO A 86 13.61 -1.92 24.18
CA PRO A 86 12.88 -2.23 22.97
C PRO A 86 11.54 -2.89 23.31
N THR A 87 10.47 -2.54 22.60
CA THR A 87 9.12 -3.04 22.88
C THR A 87 8.35 -3.42 21.61
N GLY A 88 7.31 -4.23 21.77
CA GLY A 88 6.41 -4.60 20.68
C GLY A 88 7.03 -5.50 19.62
N SER A 89 6.38 -5.57 18.45
CA SER A 89 6.73 -6.50 17.38
C SER A 89 8.05 -6.19 16.65
N LYS A 90 8.64 -5.02 16.91
CA LYS A 90 9.91 -4.58 16.30
C LYS A 90 11.09 -4.68 17.27
N ALA A 91 10.87 -5.11 18.51
CA ALA A 91 11.86 -5.08 19.60
C ALA A 91 13.21 -5.75 19.24
N GLU A 92 13.16 -6.91 18.58
CA GLU A 92 14.38 -7.67 18.21
C GLU A 92 15.19 -7.01 17.09
N ARG A 93 14.57 -6.09 16.34
CA ARG A 93 15.16 -5.44 15.16
C ARG A 93 15.43 -3.95 15.35
N ALA A 94 14.88 -3.37 16.44
CA ALA A 94 15.02 -1.96 16.78
C ALA A 94 16.17 -1.74 17.76
N SER A 95 17.07 -0.84 17.41
CA SER A 95 18.17 -0.40 18.25
C SER A 95 18.46 1.08 18.01
N LEU A 96 19.27 1.71 18.85
CA LEU A 96 19.80 3.03 18.57
C LEU A 96 21.13 2.92 17.80
N LEU A 97 21.38 3.87 16.90
CA LEU A 97 22.67 3.98 16.21
C LEU A 97 23.80 4.15 17.24
N GLN A 98 23.52 4.90 18.28
CA GLN A 98 24.43 5.13 19.42
C GLN A 98 23.66 4.87 20.73
N ASN A 99 24.19 4.01 21.58
CA ASN A 99 23.65 3.71 22.91
C ASN A 99 24.76 3.81 23.96
N PRO A 100 24.66 4.74 24.94
CA PRO A 100 23.55 5.68 25.15
C PRO A 100 23.46 6.76 24.06
N PRO A 101 22.26 7.32 23.81
CA PRO A 101 22.03 8.39 22.82
C PRO A 101 22.57 9.74 23.34
N THR A 102 23.87 9.93 23.25
CA THR A 102 24.59 11.13 23.69
C THR A 102 24.92 12.04 22.51
N GLY A 103 25.33 13.29 22.81
CA GLY A 103 25.83 14.20 21.77
C GLY A 103 24.78 14.64 20.74
N GLY A 104 23.50 14.57 21.07
CA GLY A 104 22.43 15.00 20.18
C GLY A 104 22.01 13.94 19.13
N VAL A 105 22.43 12.69 19.27
CA VAL A 105 22.11 11.59 18.33
C VAL A 105 21.07 10.66 18.93
N ALA A 106 19.86 10.64 18.36
CA ALA A 106 18.76 9.76 18.74
C ALA A 106 18.30 8.82 17.60
N THR A 107 19.11 8.66 16.57
CA THR A 107 18.82 7.88 15.36
C THR A 107 18.45 6.44 15.68
N LEU A 108 17.28 6.01 15.20
CA LEU A 108 16.82 4.62 15.27
C LEU A 108 17.42 3.81 14.12
N LYS A 109 17.92 2.64 14.47
CA LYS A 109 18.36 1.62 13.51
C LYS A 109 17.37 0.45 13.53
N LEU A 110 16.72 0.20 12.40
CA LEU A 110 15.78 -0.90 12.21
C LEU A 110 16.37 -1.89 11.19
N SER A 111 16.79 -3.05 11.67
CA SER A 111 17.35 -4.11 10.82
C SER A 111 16.25 -4.96 10.18
N ASP A 112 16.58 -5.63 9.06
CA ASP A 112 15.68 -6.54 8.34
C ASP A 112 14.30 -5.92 8.12
N VAL A 113 14.25 -4.75 7.45
CA VAL A 113 12.99 -4.05 7.25
C VAL A 113 12.02 -4.90 6.41
N ARG A 114 10.76 -4.90 6.83
CA ARG A 114 9.66 -5.71 6.27
C ARG A 114 8.58 -4.80 5.68
N PRO A 115 7.75 -5.28 4.78
CA PRO A 115 6.62 -4.49 4.24
C PRO A 115 5.73 -3.87 5.34
N SER A 116 5.57 -4.58 6.48
CA SER A 116 4.83 -4.11 7.66
C SER A 116 5.51 -2.97 8.42
N ASP A 117 6.74 -2.62 8.07
CA ASP A 117 7.46 -1.49 8.66
C ASP A 117 7.22 -0.17 7.91
N THR A 118 6.54 -0.22 6.77
CA THR A 118 6.06 0.99 6.08
C THR A 118 5.10 1.74 7.00
N GLY A 119 5.36 3.05 7.19
CA GLY A 119 4.55 3.92 8.04
C GLY A 119 5.33 5.12 8.56
N THR A 120 4.75 5.78 9.57
CA THR A 120 5.36 6.96 10.18
C THR A 120 6.00 6.59 11.51
N TYR A 121 7.23 6.98 11.69
CA TYR A 121 8.00 6.83 12.93
C TYR A 121 8.09 8.18 13.64
N LEU A 122 7.94 8.15 14.94
CA LEU A 122 7.94 9.32 15.80
C LEU A 122 9.17 9.24 16.71
N CYS A 123 10.06 10.23 16.58
CA CYS A 123 11.18 10.44 17.49
C CYS A 123 10.75 11.49 18.51
N HIS A 124 10.58 11.11 19.75
CA HIS A 124 10.16 12.00 20.84
C HIS A 124 11.25 12.07 21.91
N VAL A 125 11.80 13.26 22.06
CA VAL A 125 12.82 13.57 23.09
C VAL A 125 12.20 14.42 24.17
N ASN A 126 12.34 13.96 25.40
CA ASN A 126 11.87 14.66 26.60
C ASN A 126 13.05 14.86 27.56
N ASN A 127 13.27 16.10 27.99
CA ASN A 127 14.35 16.44 28.92
C ASN A 127 13.91 17.53 29.89
N PRO A 128 13.17 17.20 30.95
CA PRO A 128 12.75 18.17 31.95
C PRO A 128 13.95 18.92 32.55
N PRO A 129 13.85 20.26 32.74
CA PRO A 129 12.68 21.13 32.59
C PRO A 129 12.46 21.76 31.20
N ASP A 130 13.04 21.23 30.13
CA ASP A 130 12.90 21.75 28.76
C ASP A 130 11.54 21.36 28.17
N PHE A 131 10.46 22.08 28.53
CA PHE A 131 9.08 21.75 28.09
C PHE A 131 8.50 22.64 27.01
N TYR A 132 9.26 23.61 26.50
CA TYR A 132 8.72 24.66 25.64
C TYR A 132 8.49 24.28 24.18
N THR A 133 8.99 23.12 23.76
CA THR A 133 8.71 22.55 22.42
C THR A 133 8.24 21.10 22.53
N ASN A 134 7.56 20.62 21.50
CA ASN A 134 7.04 19.24 21.51
C ASN A 134 8.12 18.16 21.45
N GLY A 135 9.39 18.50 21.21
CA GLY A 135 10.49 17.53 21.12
C GLY A 135 10.18 16.36 20.18
N LEU A 136 9.39 16.57 19.10
CA LEU A 136 8.83 15.53 18.27
C LEU A 136 9.28 15.67 16.82
N GLY A 137 9.88 14.63 16.27
CA GLY A 137 10.19 14.48 14.85
C GLY A 137 9.38 13.36 14.20
N LEU A 138 8.95 13.56 12.96
CA LEU A 138 8.19 12.58 12.18
C LEU A 138 8.98 12.14 10.96
N ILE A 139 9.15 10.83 10.76
CA ILE A 139 9.86 10.24 9.63
C ILE A 139 8.96 9.22 8.95
N ASN A 140 8.70 9.40 7.66
CA ASN A 140 7.96 8.43 6.86
C ASN A 140 8.93 7.42 6.25
N LEU A 141 8.74 6.15 6.55
CA LEU A 141 9.46 5.04 5.95
C LEU A 141 8.57 4.29 4.96
N THR A 142 9.06 4.10 3.74
CA THR A 142 8.47 3.22 2.73
C THR A 142 9.40 2.05 2.47
N VAL A 143 8.94 0.83 2.71
CA VAL A 143 9.70 -0.38 2.40
C VAL A 143 9.41 -0.78 0.96
N LEU A 144 10.45 -0.81 0.15
CA LEU A 144 10.39 -1.16 -1.26
C LEU A 144 10.44 -2.67 -1.44
N VAL A 145 9.50 -3.21 -2.22
CA VAL A 145 9.32 -4.66 -2.42
C VAL A 145 9.21 -4.96 -3.91
N PRO A 146 9.97 -5.91 -4.46
CA PRO A 146 9.79 -6.33 -5.85
C PRO A 146 8.41 -6.98 -6.03
N PRO A 147 7.85 -7.00 -7.26
CA PRO A 147 6.64 -7.74 -7.53
C PRO A 147 6.81 -9.22 -7.23
N SER A 148 5.85 -9.83 -6.52
CA SER A 148 5.76 -11.29 -6.46
C SER A 148 5.34 -11.85 -7.82
N ARG A 149 5.61 -13.13 -8.07
CA ARG A 149 5.12 -13.80 -9.28
C ARG A 149 3.61 -13.56 -9.42
N PRO A 150 3.16 -12.91 -10.52
CA PRO A 150 1.76 -12.61 -10.68
C PRO A 150 0.95 -13.87 -11.01
N SER A 151 -0.33 -13.83 -10.68
CA SER A 151 -1.32 -14.80 -11.14
C SER A 151 -1.94 -14.30 -12.44
N CYS A 152 -2.05 -15.19 -13.43
CA CYS A 152 -2.74 -14.92 -14.68
C CYS A 152 -4.08 -15.67 -14.70
N SER A 153 -5.15 -15.03 -15.13
CA SER A 153 -6.47 -15.64 -15.28
C SER A 153 -7.18 -15.13 -16.53
N GLN A 154 -8.13 -15.93 -17.01
CA GLN A 154 -8.96 -15.60 -18.16
C GLN A 154 -10.42 -15.59 -17.76
N SER A 155 -11.17 -14.65 -18.31
CA SER A 155 -12.63 -14.59 -18.21
C SER A 155 -13.24 -14.25 -19.58
N GLY A 156 -14.54 -14.46 -19.72
CA GLY A 156 -15.24 -14.26 -21.00
C GLY A 156 -15.31 -15.51 -21.85
N SER A 157 -15.81 -15.35 -23.07
CA SER A 157 -16.12 -16.44 -23.97
C SER A 157 -15.16 -16.48 -25.16
N ALA A 158 -14.20 -17.40 -25.13
CA ALA A 158 -13.15 -17.53 -26.13
C ALA A 158 -13.64 -18.31 -27.37
N PHE A 159 -14.58 -17.73 -28.11
CA PHE A 159 -15.01 -18.24 -29.42
C PHE A 159 -14.85 -17.18 -30.50
N VAL A 160 -14.82 -17.59 -31.74
CA VAL A 160 -14.68 -16.66 -32.89
C VAL A 160 -15.81 -15.62 -32.89
N GLY A 161 -15.47 -14.32 -32.94
CA GLY A 161 -16.37 -13.20 -32.82
C GLY A 161 -16.72 -12.81 -31.38
N GLY A 162 -16.26 -13.58 -30.37
CA GLY A 162 -16.44 -13.28 -28.95
C GLY A 162 -15.39 -12.33 -28.38
N SER A 163 -15.39 -12.21 -27.06
CA SER A 163 -14.42 -11.39 -26.33
C SER A 163 -13.87 -12.16 -25.14
N ALA A 164 -12.60 -11.94 -24.81
CA ALA A 164 -11.94 -12.47 -23.63
C ALA A 164 -11.23 -11.36 -22.89
N ALA A 165 -11.23 -11.42 -21.56
CA ALA A 165 -10.43 -10.57 -20.71
C ALA A 165 -9.39 -11.43 -19.98
N LEU A 166 -8.12 -11.07 -20.13
CA LEU A 166 -7.00 -11.64 -19.39
C LEU A 166 -6.69 -10.70 -18.22
N ARG A 167 -6.43 -11.26 -17.06
CA ARG A 167 -6.09 -10.50 -15.84
C ARG A 167 -4.77 -11.00 -15.28
N CYS A 168 -3.97 -10.06 -14.82
CA CYS A 168 -2.68 -10.27 -14.20
C CYS A 168 -2.66 -9.52 -12.87
N SER A 169 -2.25 -10.18 -11.80
CA SER A 169 -2.19 -9.56 -10.48
C SER A 169 -1.06 -10.12 -9.65
N SER A 170 -0.21 -9.25 -9.13
CA SER A 170 0.83 -9.58 -8.15
C SER A 170 0.29 -9.34 -6.74
N ALA A 171 0.55 -10.30 -5.84
CA ALA A 171 0.14 -10.18 -4.44
C ALA A 171 1.03 -9.22 -3.63
N GLN A 172 2.25 -8.95 -4.11
CA GLN A 172 3.21 -8.06 -3.48
C GLN A 172 3.84 -7.13 -4.53
N GLY A 173 4.41 -6.05 -4.05
CA GLY A 173 5.11 -5.04 -4.84
C GLY A 173 4.85 -3.66 -4.26
N ALA A 174 5.91 -2.96 -3.89
CA ALA A 174 5.88 -1.58 -3.42
C ALA A 174 7.06 -0.80 -4.04
N PRO A 175 6.81 0.25 -4.79
CA PRO A 175 5.51 0.75 -5.26
C PRO A 175 4.68 -0.30 -6.00
N LYS A 176 3.37 -0.04 -6.13
CA LYS A 176 2.49 -0.96 -6.88
C LYS A 176 3.04 -1.21 -8.28
N PRO A 177 3.10 -2.48 -8.73
CA PRO A 177 3.58 -2.80 -10.07
C PRO A 177 2.66 -2.24 -11.15
N VAL A 178 3.25 -1.93 -12.31
CA VAL A 178 2.55 -1.79 -13.58
C VAL A 178 2.64 -3.10 -14.35
N TYR A 179 1.64 -3.39 -15.17
CA TYR A 179 1.50 -4.66 -15.86
C TYR A 179 1.51 -4.46 -17.37
N THR A 180 2.31 -5.25 -18.07
CA THR A 180 2.34 -5.26 -19.53
C THR A 180 2.07 -6.66 -20.05
N TRP A 181 1.22 -6.75 -21.07
CA TRP A 181 0.91 -8.00 -21.74
C TRP A 181 1.56 -8.06 -23.11
N ALA A 182 2.14 -9.19 -23.44
CA ALA A 182 2.66 -9.51 -24.76
C ALA A 182 2.24 -10.90 -25.17
N ARG A 183 1.92 -11.08 -26.46
CA ARG A 183 1.71 -12.40 -27.04
C ARG A 183 3.05 -12.99 -27.46
N LEU A 184 3.30 -14.24 -27.09
CA LEU A 184 4.53 -14.94 -27.45
C LEU A 184 4.43 -15.56 -28.86
N GLY A 185 5.52 -15.45 -29.62
CA GLY A 185 5.65 -15.96 -30.98
C GLY A 185 5.44 -14.92 -32.09
N SER A 186 5.71 -15.33 -33.34
CA SER A 186 5.56 -14.46 -34.51
C SER A 186 4.13 -14.59 -35.06
N PHE A 187 3.30 -13.62 -34.77
CA PHE A 187 1.89 -13.60 -35.25
C PHE A 187 1.54 -12.25 -35.85
N PRO A 188 0.57 -12.18 -36.77
CA PRO A 188 0.07 -10.92 -37.26
C PRO A 188 -0.41 -10.03 -36.10
N THR A 189 -0.14 -8.73 -36.20
CA THR A 189 -0.65 -7.75 -35.22
C THR A 189 -2.18 -7.79 -35.23
N PRO A 190 -2.83 -7.77 -34.05
CA PRO A 190 -4.28 -7.66 -33.96
C PRO A 190 -4.76 -6.39 -34.66
N SER A 191 -6.00 -6.43 -35.19
CA SER A 191 -6.61 -5.24 -35.77
C SER A 191 -6.64 -4.07 -34.77
N PRO A 192 -6.35 -2.84 -35.21
CA PRO A 192 -6.47 -1.67 -34.33
C PRO A 192 -7.85 -1.62 -33.65
N GLY A 193 -7.87 -1.39 -32.34
CA GLY A 193 -9.11 -1.33 -31.55
C GLY A 193 -9.66 -2.66 -31.06
N SER A 194 -9.08 -3.82 -31.46
CA SER A 194 -9.47 -5.13 -30.96
C SER A 194 -8.76 -5.53 -29.65
N VAL A 195 -7.78 -4.75 -29.21
CA VAL A 195 -6.97 -4.99 -28.02
C VAL A 195 -6.93 -3.72 -27.18
N VAL A 196 -7.35 -3.82 -25.92
CA VAL A 196 -7.26 -2.74 -24.92
C VAL A 196 -6.51 -3.26 -23.71
N GLN A 197 -5.42 -2.59 -23.35
CA GLN A 197 -4.61 -2.91 -22.18
C GLN A 197 -4.74 -1.80 -21.14
N ASP A 198 -4.93 -2.21 -19.88
CA ASP A 198 -4.84 -1.34 -18.71
C ASP A 198 -3.67 -1.80 -17.83
N GLU A 199 -2.61 -1.00 -17.83
CA GLU A 199 -1.36 -1.30 -17.14
C GLU A 199 -1.48 -1.21 -15.61
N VAL A 200 -2.47 -0.48 -15.09
CA VAL A 200 -2.67 -0.30 -13.66
C VAL A 200 -3.47 -1.45 -13.06
N SER A 201 -4.53 -1.86 -13.73
CA SER A 201 -5.37 -3.00 -13.28
C SER A 201 -4.83 -4.36 -13.73
N GLY A 202 -3.87 -4.41 -14.64
CA GLY A 202 -3.32 -5.63 -15.22
C GLY A 202 -4.29 -6.35 -16.16
N GLN A 203 -5.26 -5.62 -16.72
CA GLN A 203 -6.27 -6.20 -17.60
C GLN A 203 -5.90 -6.03 -19.08
N LEU A 204 -6.06 -7.10 -19.85
CA LEU A 204 -6.01 -7.09 -21.30
C LEU A 204 -7.36 -7.57 -21.84
N ILE A 205 -8.05 -6.72 -22.58
CA ILE A 205 -9.33 -7.03 -23.22
C ILE A 205 -9.09 -7.30 -24.70
N LEU A 206 -9.51 -8.47 -25.16
CA LEU A 206 -9.46 -8.89 -26.54
C LEU A 206 -10.89 -9.00 -27.05
N THR A 207 -11.22 -8.25 -28.10
CA THR A 207 -12.55 -8.25 -28.73
C THR A 207 -12.46 -8.80 -30.15
N ASN A 208 -13.60 -9.25 -30.69
CA ASN A 208 -13.70 -9.83 -32.02
C ASN A 208 -12.65 -10.92 -32.26
N LEU A 209 -12.61 -11.90 -31.35
CA LEU A 209 -11.64 -12.99 -31.38
C LEU A 209 -11.70 -13.79 -32.68
N SER A 210 -10.54 -14.16 -33.20
CA SER A 210 -10.38 -15.10 -34.32
C SER A 210 -9.57 -16.31 -33.88
N LEU A 211 -9.51 -17.37 -34.68
CA LEU A 211 -8.65 -18.53 -34.39
C LEU A 211 -7.18 -18.09 -34.25
N THR A 212 -6.77 -17.07 -35.00
CA THR A 212 -5.43 -16.50 -34.90
C THR A 212 -5.19 -15.74 -33.60
N SER A 213 -6.22 -15.42 -32.81
CA SER A 213 -6.08 -14.86 -31.44
C SER A 213 -5.65 -15.90 -30.41
N SER A 214 -5.70 -17.19 -30.74
CA SER A 214 -5.20 -18.25 -29.87
C SER A 214 -3.69 -18.15 -29.72
N GLY A 215 -3.16 -18.44 -28.55
CA GLY A 215 -1.72 -18.44 -28.29
C GLY A 215 -1.42 -18.20 -26.81
N THR A 216 -0.13 -18.16 -26.51
CA THR A 216 0.37 -17.88 -25.14
C THR A 216 0.59 -16.38 -24.99
N TYR A 217 0.00 -15.83 -23.95
CA TYR A 217 0.15 -14.45 -23.53
C TYR A 217 0.96 -14.40 -22.25
N ARG A 218 1.98 -13.54 -22.22
CA ARG A 218 2.81 -13.30 -21.04
C ARG A 218 2.46 -11.95 -20.45
N CYS A 219 2.17 -11.91 -19.16
CA CYS A 219 2.10 -10.71 -18.37
C CYS A 219 3.42 -10.50 -17.63
N VAL A 220 3.90 -9.26 -17.62
CA VAL A 220 5.05 -8.83 -16.83
C VAL A 220 4.58 -7.76 -15.85
N ALA A 221 4.75 -8.01 -14.57
CA ALA A 221 4.58 -7.03 -13.48
C ALA A 221 5.93 -6.37 -13.22
N THR A 222 5.99 -5.05 -13.22
CA THR A 222 7.23 -4.27 -13.08
C THR A 222 7.08 -3.15 -12.07
N ASN A 223 8.05 -2.98 -11.18
CA ASN A 223 8.27 -1.76 -10.41
C ASN A 223 9.77 -1.46 -10.35
N GLN A 224 10.18 -0.39 -9.64
CA GLN A 224 11.59 0.00 -9.52
C GLN A 224 12.48 -1.06 -8.85
N MET A 225 11.90 -2.05 -8.15
CA MET A 225 12.63 -3.10 -7.45
C MET A 225 12.85 -4.35 -8.29
N GLY A 226 12.15 -4.48 -9.42
CA GLY A 226 12.30 -5.64 -10.30
C GLY A 226 11.07 -5.98 -11.11
N THR A 227 11.11 -7.16 -11.72
CA THR A 227 10.06 -7.69 -12.58
C THR A 227 9.71 -9.13 -12.20
N ALA A 228 8.45 -9.49 -12.42
CA ALA A 228 7.99 -10.89 -12.35
C ALA A 228 6.96 -11.14 -13.44
N SER A 229 6.80 -12.39 -13.88
CA SER A 229 5.89 -12.69 -14.99
C SER A 229 5.06 -13.95 -14.76
N CYS A 230 3.91 -14.01 -15.45
CA CYS A 230 3.11 -15.21 -15.63
C CYS A 230 2.70 -15.38 -17.09
N GLU A 231 2.33 -16.58 -17.45
CA GLU A 231 1.86 -16.91 -18.79
C GLU A 231 0.48 -17.58 -18.74
N LEU A 232 -0.30 -17.32 -19.77
CA LEU A 232 -1.64 -17.87 -19.94
C LEU A 232 -1.83 -18.24 -21.41
N THR A 233 -2.36 -19.43 -21.67
CA THR A 233 -2.71 -19.87 -23.04
C THR A 233 -4.19 -19.61 -23.28
N LEU A 234 -4.48 -18.73 -24.24
CA LEU A 234 -5.83 -18.47 -24.77
C LEU A 234 -6.10 -19.44 -25.92
N SER A 235 -7.18 -20.22 -25.83
CA SER A 235 -7.64 -21.11 -26.90
C SER A 235 -8.99 -20.61 -27.42
N VAL A 236 -9.01 -20.09 -28.64
CA VAL A 236 -10.23 -19.62 -29.29
C VAL A 236 -10.82 -20.77 -30.11
N ILE A 237 -12.07 -21.12 -29.83
CA ILE A 237 -12.78 -22.18 -30.55
C ILE A 237 -13.69 -21.59 -31.63
N GLY A 238 -13.89 -22.34 -32.72
CA GLY A 238 -14.81 -21.95 -33.77
C GLY A 238 -16.24 -21.83 -33.23
N SER A 239 -16.99 -20.82 -33.68
CA SER A 239 -18.41 -20.71 -33.37
C SER A 239 -19.11 -21.98 -33.91
N ARG A 240 -19.70 -22.77 -33.02
CA ARG A 240 -20.65 -23.83 -33.48
C ARG A 240 -21.82 -23.11 -34.13
N LYS A 241 -21.85 -23.06 -35.48
CA LYS A 241 -23.09 -22.80 -36.20
C LYS A 241 -24.12 -23.76 -35.60
N ARG A 242 -25.14 -23.27 -34.88
CA ARG A 242 -26.32 -24.08 -34.57
C ARG A 242 -26.74 -24.66 -35.90
N GLY A 243 -26.49 -25.99 -36.11
CA GLY A 243 -26.93 -26.70 -37.28
C GLY A 243 -28.41 -26.39 -37.45
N ARG A 244 -28.76 -25.70 -38.51
CA ARG A 244 -30.14 -25.65 -38.96
C ARG A 244 -30.57 -27.12 -38.95
N ARG A 245 -31.46 -27.53 -38.06
CA ARG A 245 -32.14 -28.77 -38.20
C ARG A 245 -32.67 -28.80 -39.58
N PRO A 246 -32.35 -29.82 -40.41
CA PRO A 246 -32.92 -29.91 -41.75
C PRO A 246 -34.44 -29.85 -41.60
N PRO A 247 -35.14 -29.12 -42.47
CA PRO A 247 -36.60 -29.12 -42.45
C PRO A 247 -37.02 -30.58 -42.53
N ARG A 248 -37.79 -31.02 -41.53
CA ARG A 248 -38.42 -32.37 -41.60
C ARG A 248 -39.24 -32.38 -42.88
N ARG A 249 -38.78 -33.06 -43.91
CA ARG A 249 -39.53 -33.36 -45.11
C ARG A 249 -40.67 -34.27 -44.69
N CYS A 250 -41.84 -33.71 -44.47
CA CYS A 250 -43.04 -34.50 -44.37
C CYS A 250 -43.35 -35.00 -45.80
N MET A 251 -43.00 -36.25 -46.10
CA MET A 251 -43.52 -36.95 -47.23
C MET A 251 -44.67 -37.83 -46.74
N GLY A 252 -45.87 -37.62 -47.27
CA GLY A 252 -46.98 -38.53 -47.11
C GLY A 252 -48.09 -38.09 -46.12
N VAL A 253 -49.22 -37.94 -46.71
CA VAL A 253 -50.52 -37.73 -46.10
C VAL A 253 -50.83 -38.79 -45.04
N VAL A 254 -50.90 -38.45 -43.74
CA VAL A 254 -51.72 -39.11 -42.75
C VAL A 254 -52.05 -38.12 -41.63
N THR A 255 -53.33 -38.01 -41.34
CA THR A 255 -54.04 -37.22 -40.35
C THR A 255 -53.43 -37.32 -38.95
N CYS A 256 -53.10 -36.18 -38.33
CA CYS A 256 -52.76 -36.06 -36.89
C CYS A 256 -54.02 -36.00 -36.07
N VAL A 257 -54.33 -37.09 -35.33
CA VAL A 257 -55.34 -37.10 -34.28
C VAL A 257 -54.68 -36.57 -32.99
N ARG A 258 -55.36 -35.58 -32.40
CA ARG A 258 -55.02 -35.05 -31.06
C ARG A 258 -55.49 -36.06 -30.03
N GLY A 259 -54.61 -36.60 -29.18
CA GLY A 259 -54.91 -37.30 -27.95
C GLY A 259 -54.84 -36.35 -26.73
N PRO A 260 -55.63 -36.55 -25.67
CA PRO A 260 -55.81 -35.61 -24.60
C PRO A 260 -54.65 -35.63 -23.54
N ALA A 261 -54.52 -34.52 -22.88
CA ALA A 261 -53.59 -34.26 -21.79
C ALA A 261 -53.88 -35.13 -20.57
N GLY A 262 -52.84 -35.89 -20.11
CA GLY A 262 -52.85 -36.56 -18.82
C GLY A 262 -51.89 -35.84 -17.85
N ALA A 263 -52.50 -35.21 -16.84
CA ALA A 263 -51.80 -34.66 -15.70
C ALA A 263 -51.22 -35.79 -14.82
N ARG A 264 -49.96 -35.67 -14.42
CA ARG A 264 -49.45 -36.29 -13.19
C ARG A 264 -48.52 -35.34 -12.48
N THR A 265 -49.01 -34.87 -11.35
CA THR A 265 -48.28 -34.28 -10.25
C THR A 265 -47.43 -35.33 -9.55
N SER A 266 -46.17 -35.05 -9.29
CA SER A 266 -45.39 -35.67 -8.22
C SER A 266 -44.41 -34.67 -7.65
N SER A 267 -44.66 -34.28 -6.40
CA SER A 267 -43.81 -33.47 -5.54
C SER A 267 -42.59 -34.27 -5.07
N PRO A 268 -41.43 -33.63 -4.88
CA PRO A 268 -40.28 -34.28 -4.22
C PRO A 268 -40.40 -34.18 -2.68
N PRO A 269 -39.82 -35.15 -1.91
CA PRO A 269 -39.89 -35.20 -0.46
C PRO A 269 -38.98 -34.21 0.25
N GLU A 270 -39.44 -33.71 1.40
CA GLU A 270 -38.72 -32.86 2.35
C GLU A 270 -37.50 -33.56 3.00
N PRO A 271 -36.42 -32.87 3.31
CA PRO A 271 -35.33 -33.41 4.12
C PRO A 271 -35.65 -33.31 5.62
N GLY A 272 -35.50 -34.44 6.33
CA GLY A 272 -35.66 -34.56 7.77
C GLY A 272 -34.57 -33.87 8.61
N PRO A 273 -34.79 -33.72 9.95
CA PRO A 273 -33.96 -32.91 10.83
C PRO A 273 -32.65 -33.59 11.22
N ARG A 274 -31.60 -32.76 11.40
CA ARG A 274 -30.29 -33.16 11.92
C ARG A 274 -30.36 -33.35 13.44
N PRO A 275 -29.64 -34.35 14.01
CA PRO A 275 -29.49 -34.44 15.45
C PRO A 275 -28.40 -33.49 15.97
N SER A 276 -28.67 -32.91 17.15
CA SER A 276 -27.79 -32.18 18.03
C SER A 276 -26.73 -33.11 18.66
N HIS A 277 -25.46 -32.70 18.56
CA HIS A 277 -24.45 -32.85 19.62
C HIS A 277 -23.40 -31.75 19.48
#